data_886351818addc66518da8871fceaba40
#
_entry.id   886351818addc66518da8871fceaba40
#
_cell.length_a   1.000
_cell.length_b   1.000
_cell.length_c   1.000
_cell.angle_alpha   90.00
_cell.angle_beta   90.00
_cell.angle_gamma   90.00
#
_symmetry.space_group_name_H-M   'P 1'
#
loop_
_entity.id
_entity.type
_entity.pdbx_description
1 polymer ?
#
loop_
_entity_poly.entity_id
_entity_poly.type
_entity_poly.pdbx_seq_one_letter_code
_entity_poly.pdbx_strand_id
1 'polypeptide(L)'
;MMRIRFFATVFCLALMLFGVLAGCTLTEVPPTPIPTPDIPRVRFMFPENGARVVQNAEITVDIVAEDDTAGIARIIFMVDGTQINEGAPDAAVPIFRVAMNWVAGNLGGHTLHAIAYRPDGTQSDEAIILVDVIAP
;
A
#
# COMPACT_ATOMS: atom_id res chain seq x y z
N MET A 1 78.89 -11.03 1.42
CA MET A 1 77.81 -10.66 2.38
C MET A 1 76.69 -9.74 1.78
N MET A 2 76.94 -9.14 0.61
CA MET A 2 75.95 -8.20 0.02
C MET A 2 74.76 -8.89 -0.72
N ARG A 3 74.93 -10.11 -1.20
CA ARG A 3 73.90 -10.86 -1.98
C ARG A 3 72.79 -11.45 -1.11
N ILE A 4 73.04 -11.80 0.15
CA ILE A 4 72.05 -12.39 1.05
C ILE A 4 71.02 -11.34 1.56
N ARG A 5 71.45 -10.10 1.74
CA ARG A 5 70.57 -9.00 2.19
C ARG A 5 69.57 -8.59 1.11
N PHE A 6 69.91 -8.72 -0.15
CA PHE A 6 69.06 -8.40 -1.29
C PHE A 6 67.90 -9.41 -1.45
N PHE A 7 68.16 -10.69 -1.21
CA PHE A 7 67.14 -11.75 -1.25
C PHE A 7 66.16 -11.66 -0.10
N ALA A 8 66.63 -11.27 1.08
CA ALA A 8 65.75 -11.13 2.26
C ALA A 8 64.78 -9.93 2.11
N THR A 9 65.20 -8.81 1.51
CA THR A 9 64.34 -7.64 1.29
C THR A 9 63.30 -7.87 0.19
N VAL A 10 63.66 -8.58 -0.89
CA VAL A 10 62.73 -8.93 -1.96
C VAL A 10 61.69 -9.93 -1.48
N PHE A 11 62.05 -10.88 -0.61
CA PHE A 11 61.14 -11.87 -0.04
C PHE A 11 60.12 -11.24 0.94
N CYS A 12 60.56 -10.28 1.77
CA CYS A 12 59.66 -9.53 2.64
C CYS A 12 58.70 -8.65 1.84
N LEU A 13 59.14 -8.04 0.75
CA LEU A 13 58.27 -7.20 -0.10
C LEU A 13 57.22 -8.05 -0.84
N ALA A 14 57.57 -9.26 -1.27
CA ALA A 14 56.67 -10.21 -1.90
C ALA A 14 55.61 -10.76 -0.93
N LEU A 15 55.95 -10.96 0.36
CA LEU A 15 54.98 -11.38 1.39
C LEU A 15 54.02 -10.26 1.75
N MET A 16 54.43 -9.01 1.71
CA MET A 16 53.55 -7.86 1.98
C MET A 16 52.52 -7.61 0.86
N LEU A 17 52.81 -7.99 -0.37
CA LEU A 17 51.90 -7.82 -1.52
C LEU A 17 50.78 -8.88 -1.57
N PHE A 18 50.95 -10.02 -0.87
CA PHE A 18 49.94 -11.10 -0.86
C PHE A 18 48.88 -10.93 0.23
N GLY A 19 49.02 -9.96 1.15
CA GLY A 19 48.16 -9.75 2.29
C GLY A 19 46.93 -8.88 2.02
N VAL A 20 46.72 -8.31 0.82
CA VAL A 20 45.67 -7.27 0.57
C VAL A 20 44.45 -7.81 -0.19
N LEU A 21 44.38 -9.11 -0.46
CA LEU A 21 43.25 -9.74 -1.18
C LEU A 21 42.26 -10.46 -0.24
N ALA A 22 42.20 -10.12 1.05
CA ALA A 22 41.07 -10.50 1.88
C ALA A 22 39.88 -9.56 1.58
N GLY A 23 39.30 -9.69 0.40
CA GLY A 23 38.04 -9.05 0.05
C GLY A 23 36.95 -9.57 0.99
N CYS A 24 36.38 -8.69 1.80
CA CYS A 24 35.14 -8.98 2.50
C CYS A 24 34.09 -9.29 1.43
N THR A 25 33.75 -10.55 1.24
CA THR A 25 32.53 -10.93 0.54
C THR A 25 31.39 -10.52 1.45
N LEU A 26 30.79 -9.34 1.18
CA LEU A 26 29.48 -9.00 1.70
C LEU A 26 28.50 -10.04 1.13
N THR A 27 28.17 -11.05 1.93
CA THR A 27 27.08 -11.96 1.62
C THR A 27 25.82 -11.12 1.70
N GLU A 28 25.28 -10.69 0.55
CA GLU A 28 23.94 -10.12 0.50
C GLU A 28 22.98 -11.20 1.01
N VAL A 29 22.49 -10.99 2.22
CA VAL A 29 21.37 -11.79 2.74
C VAL A 29 20.18 -11.43 1.85
N PRO A 30 19.60 -12.38 1.10
CA PRO A 30 18.42 -12.07 0.30
C PRO A 30 17.34 -11.50 1.23
N PRO A 31 16.67 -10.42 0.82
CA PRO A 31 15.62 -9.81 1.65
C PRO A 31 14.57 -10.89 1.97
N THR A 32 14.37 -11.14 3.25
CA THR A 32 13.30 -12.03 3.70
C THR A 32 11.98 -11.40 3.23
N PRO A 33 11.14 -12.11 2.47
CA PRO A 33 9.87 -11.55 2.04
C PRO A 33 9.03 -11.19 3.27
N ILE A 34 8.67 -9.92 3.38
CA ILE A 34 7.73 -9.46 4.42
C ILE A 34 6.39 -10.12 4.08
N PRO A 35 5.80 -10.92 4.99
CA PRO A 35 4.51 -11.53 4.74
C PRO A 35 3.48 -10.44 4.48
N THR A 36 2.81 -10.50 3.33
CA THR A 36 1.66 -9.62 3.05
C THR A 36 0.54 -9.98 4.02
N PRO A 37 -0.03 -9.02 4.75
CA PRO A 37 -1.16 -9.32 5.64
C PRO A 37 -2.31 -9.97 4.85
N ASP A 38 -2.88 -11.03 5.41
CA ASP A 38 -4.09 -11.67 4.87
C ASP A 38 -5.32 -10.90 5.36
N ILE A 39 -5.60 -9.78 4.70
CA ILE A 39 -6.75 -8.91 4.96
C ILE A 39 -7.46 -8.58 3.64
N PRO A 40 -8.74 -8.22 3.67
CA PRO A 40 -9.46 -7.73 2.49
C PRO A 40 -8.76 -6.51 1.86
N ARG A 41 -8.98 -6.28 0.59
CA ARG A 41 -8.54 -5.08 -0.12
C ARG A 41 -9.74 -4.31 -0.61
N VAL A 42 -9.69 -2.98 -0.50
CA VAL A 42 -10.75 -2.10 -0.98
C VAL A 42 -10.16 -0.94 -1.77
N ARG A 43 -10.86 -0.47 -2.79
CA ARG A 43 -10.45 0.70 -3.58
C ARG A 43 -11.65 1.41 -4.16
N PHE A 44 -11.50 2.71 -4.38
CA PHE A 44 -12.43 3.50 -5.18
C PHE A 44 -12.20 3.25 -6.68
N MET A 45 -13.29 3.08 -7.40
CA MET A 45 -13.30 3.05 -8.86
C MET A 45 -13.74 4.40 -9.41
N PHE A 46 -14.61 5.11 -8.68
CA PHE A 46 -15.09 6.45 -8.98
C PHE A 46 -15.58 7.12 -7.68
N PRO A 47 -15.38 8.44 -7.49
CA PRO A 47 -14.57 9.33 -8.32
C PRO A 47 -13.06 9.04 -8.19
N GLU A 48 -12.26 9.63 -9.09
CA GLU A 48 -10.80 9.57 -8.98
C GLU A 48 -10.30 10.47 -7.86
N ASN A 49 -9.14 10.15 -7.30
CA ASN A 49 -8.50 11.00 -6.30
C ASN A 49 -8.17 12.39 -6.89
N GLY A 50 -8.58 13.45 -6.20
CA GLY A 50 -8.45 14.83 -6.66
C GLY A 50 -9.57 15.29 -7.60
N ALA A 51 -10.64 14.53 -7.76
CA ALA A 51 -11.79 14.91 -8.57
C ALA A 51 -12.43 16.20 -8.06
N ARG A 52 -12.96 17.01 -8.99
CA ARG A 52 -13.76 18.19 -8.68
C ARG A 52 -15.24 17.92 -8.95
N VAL A 53 -16.06 18.27 -8.01
CA VAL A 53 -17.51 18.09 -8.09
C VAL A 53 -18.23 19.41 -7.75
N VAL A 54 -19.38 19.64 -8.33
CA VAL A 54 -20.15 20.88 -8.08
C VAL A 54 -20.95 20.71 -6.79
N GLN A 55 -21.01 21.78 -5.99
CA GLN A 55 -21.80 21.81 -4.77
C GLN A 55 -23.27 21.41 -5.03
N ASN A 56 -23.83 20.64 -4.11
CA ASN A 56 -25.17 20.05 -4.15
C ASN A 56 -25.41 19.03 -5.28
N ALA A 57 -24.37 18.66 -6.03
CA ALA A 57 -24.48 17.53 -6.96
C ALA A 57 -24.53 16.20 -6.19
N GLU A 58 -25.37 15.29 -6.64
CA GLU A 58 -25.37 13.91 -6.21
C GLU A 58 -24.31 13.14 -7.00
N ILE A 59 -23.34 12.56 -6.29
CA ILE A 59 -22.22 11.82 -6.87
C ILE A 59 -22.40 10.35 -6.57
N THR A 60 -22.37 9.53 -7.60
CA THR A 60 -22.27 8.07 -7.41
C THR A 60 -20.83 7.71 -7.10
N VAL A 61 -20.60 7.11 -5.95
CA VAL A 61 -19.29 6.59 -5.51
C VAL A 61 -19.27 5.11 -5.76
N ASP A 62 -18.35 4.65 -6.60
CA ASP A 62 -18.21 3.25 -6.99
C ASP A 62 -17.00 2.65 -6.27
N ILE A 63 -17.25 1.62 -5.46
CA ILE A 63 -16.25 0.98 -4.61
C ILE A 63 -16.20 -0.50 -4.93
N VAL A 64 -15.00 -1.06 -5.00
CA VAL A 64 -14.79 -2.50 -5.14
C VAL A 64 -13.90 -3.01 -4.00
N ALA A 65 -14.28 -4.14 -3.44
CA ALA A 65 -13.47 -4.88 -2.47
C ALA A 65 -13.24 -6.31 -2.93
N GLU A 66 -12.09 -6.87 -2.55
CA GLU A 66 -11.62 -8.19 -2.96
C GLU A 66 -11.04 -8.93 -1.76
N ASP A 67 -11.41 -10.19 -1.59
CA ASP A 67 -10.86 -11.11 -0.60
C ASP A 67 -11.09 -12.56 -1.01
N ASP A 68 -10.00 -13.24 -1.37
CA ASP A 68 -10.05 -14.65 -1.83
C ASP A 68 -10.10 -15.66 -0.68
N THR A 69 -9.89 -15.23 0.57
CA THR A 69 -9.79 -16.11 1.74
C THR A 69 -11.17 -16.38 2.36
N ALA A 70 -11.87 -15.32 2.76
CA ALA A 70 -13.16 -15.47 3.47
C ALA A 70 -14.31 -14.71 2.76
N GLY A 71 -13.98 -13.91 1.76
CA GLY A 71 -14.92 -13.07 1.03
C GLY A 71 -15.32 -11.80 1.77
N ILE A 72 -15.95 -10.89 1.03
CA ILE A 72 -16.42 -9.61 1.50
C ILE A 72 -17.85 -9.74 2.02
N ALA A 73 -18.07 -9.35 3.27
CA ALA A 73 -19.39 -9.32 3.91
C ALA A 73 -20.05 -7.94 3.83
N ARG A 74 -19.26 -6.85 3.85
CA ARG A 74 -19.78 -5.49 3.72
C ARG A 74 -18.66 -4.50 3.39
N ILE A 75 -19.07 -3.34 2.85
CA ILE A 75 -18.23 -2.15 2.67
C ILE A 75 -18.90 -0.99 3.38
N ILE A 76 -18.13 -0.26 4.20
CA ILE A 76 -18.56 1.00 4.83
C ILE A 76 -17.96 2.15 4.04
N PHE A 77 -18.79 3.15 3.73
CA PHE A 77 -18.40 4.39 3.07
C PHE A 77 -18.58 5.57 4.04
N MET A 78 -17.52 6.36 4.17
CA MET A 78 -17.50 7.54 5.06
C MET A 78 -17.02 8.78 4.29
N VAL A 79 -17.47 9.94 4.73
CA VAL A 79 -17.00 11.25 4.28
C VAL A 79 -16.57 12.05 5.51
N ASP A 80 -15.34 12.57 5.50
CA ASP A 80 -14.76 13.34 6.61
C ASP A 80 -14.91 12.62 7.97
N GLY A 81 -14.73 11.30 7.98
CA GLY A 81 -14.85 10.45 9.16
C GLY A 81 -16.29 10.14 9.61
N THR A 82 -17.30 10.62 8.89
CA THR A 82 -18.71 10.31 9.16
C THR A 82 -19.21 9.23 8.20
N GLN A 83 -19.76 8.14 8.75
CA GLN A 83 -20.37 7.09 7.93
C GLN A 83 -21.58 7.63 7.19
N ILE A 84 -21.56 7.51 5.87
CA ILE A 84 -22.64 7.95 4.98
C ILE A 84 -23.50 6.77 4.57
N ASN A 85 -22.87 5.64 4.21
CA ASN A 85 -23.59 4.49 3.69
C ASN A 85 -22.83 3.19 3.98
N GLU A 86 -23.53 2.05 3.82
CA GLU A 86 -23.00 0.71 3.91
C GLU A 86 -23.61 -0.15 2.80
N GLY A 87 -22.79 -0.96 2.15
CA GLY A 87 -23.26 -1.94 1.16
C GLY A 87 -22.83 -3.34 1.55
N ALA A 88 -23.72 -4.30 1.40
CA ALA A 88 -23.46 -5.71 1.70
C ALA A 88 -24.08 -6.59 0.61
N PRO A 89 -23.40 -7.69 0.20
CA PRO A 89 -24.00 -8.73 -0.61
C PRO A 89 -24.90 -9.63 0.25
N ASP A 90 -25.79 -10.41 -0.35
CA ASP A 90 -26.65 -11.38 0.36
C ASP A 90 -25.84 -12.45 1.12
N ALA A 91 -24.67 -12.79 0.61
CA ALA A 91 -23.70 -13.67 1.23
C ALA A 91 -22.30 -13.17 0.88
N ALA A 92 -21.30 -13.53 1.70
CA ALA A 92 -19.91 -13.15 1.43
C ALA A 92 -19.43 -13.66 0.07
N VAL A 93 -18.81 -12.75 -0.70
CA VAL A 93 -18.32 -13.02 -2.07
C VAL A 93 -16.85 -12.60 -2.20
N PRO A 94 -16.04 -13.30 -3.03
CA PRO A 94 -14.62 -12.94 -3.19
C PRO A 94 -14.40 -11.52 -3.75
N ILE A 95 -15.33 -11.04 -4.58
CA ILE A 95 -15.30 -9.70 -5.15
C ILE A 95 -16.67 -9.07 -4.98
N PHE A 96 -16.72 -7.93 -4.31
CA PHE A 96 -17.94 -7.17 -4.12
C PHE A 96 -17.76 -5.74 -4.64
N ARG A 97 -18.64 -5.34 -5.56
CA ARG A 97 -18.69 -3.99 -6.10
C ARG A 97 -20.02 -3.36 -5.73
N VAL A 98 -19.97 -2.13 -5.26
CA VAL A 98 -21.17 -1.39 -4.84
C VAL A 98 -21.07 0.07 -5.29
N ALA A 99 -22.21 0.60 -5.76
CA ALA A 99 -22.40 2.01 -6.05
C ALA A 99 -23.20 2.64 -4.92
N MET A 100 -22.66 3.70 -4.33
CA MET A 100 -23.30 4.45 -3.24
C MET A 100 -23.41 5.92 -3.62
N ASN A 101 -24.45 6.62 -3.16
CA ASN A 101 -24.65 8.02 -3.48
C ASN A 101 -24.18 8.91 -2.32
N TRP A 102 -23.54 10.01 -2.68
CA TRP A 102 -23.16 11.08 -1.79
C TRP A 102 -23.53 12.44 -2.39
N VAL A 103 -24.14 13.32 -1.58
CA VAL A 103 -24.42 14.71 -1.97
C VAL A 103 -23.26 15.59 -1.49
N ALA A 104 -22.61 16.27 -2.42
CA ALA A 104 -21.48 17.17 -2.17
C ALA A 104 -21.97 18.49 -1.54
N GLY A 105 -22.18 18.51 -0.21
CA GLY A 105 -22.87 19.62 0.47
C GLY A 105 -22.04 20.87 0.64
N ASN A 106 -20.89 20.78 1.29
CA ASN A 106 -20.04 21.91 1.65
C ASN A 106 -18.96 22.16 0.59
N LEU A 107 -18.58 23.43 0.41
CA LEU A 107 -17.44 23.79 -0.45
C LEU A 107 -16.11 23.39 0.17
N GLY A 108 -15.14 23.04 -0.65
CA GLY A 108 -13.78 22.72 -0.26
C GLY A 108 -13.42 21.24 -0.37
N GLY A 109 -12.27 20.87 0.18
CA GLY A 109 -11.75 19.51 0.14
C GLY A 109 -12.47 18.59 1.13
N HIS A 110 -12.88 17.43 0.64
CA HIS A 110 -13.46 16.35 1.43
C HIS A 110 -12.65 15.07 1.29
N THR A 111 -12.54 14.30 2.38
CA THR A 111 -11.94 12.98 2.36
C THR A 111 -13.02 11.91 2.28
N LEU A 112 -12.95 11.08 1.25
CA LEU A 112 -13.81 9.91 1.10
C LEU A 112 -13.03 8.68 1.55
N HIS A 113 -13.63 7.87 2.42
CA HIS A 113 -13.02 6.69 3.01
C HIS A 113 -13.87 5.46 2.74
N ALA A 114 -13.21 4.33 2.48
CA ALA A 114 -13.88 3.04 2.36
C ALA A 114 -13.13 1.97 3.14
N ILE A 115 -13.87 1.12 3.85
CA ILE A 115 -13.36 -0.03 4.59
C ILE A 115 -14.21 -1.25 4.23
N ALA A 116 -13.57 -2.35 3.88
CA ALA A 116 -14.22 -3.63 3.64
C ALA A 116 -14.06 -4.57 4.84
N TYR A 117 -15.04 -5.44 5.05
CA TYR A 117 -15.07 -6.38 6.16
C TYR A 117 -15.34 -7.79 5.69
N ARG A 118 -14.66 -8.75 6.31
CA ARG A 118 -14.98 -10.17 6.27
C ARG A 118 -16.18 -10.50 7.14
N PRO A 119 -16.79 -11.71 7.01
CA PRO A 119 -17.84 -12.16 7.91
C PRO A 119 -17.43 -12.26 9.39
N ASP A 120 -16.15 -12.51 9.67
CA ASP A 120 -15.59 -12.58 11.02
C ASP A 120 -15.26 -11.21 11.63
N GLY A 121 -15.45 -10.13 10.88
CA GLY A 121 -15.15 -8.75 11.28
C GLY A 121 -13.73 -8.28 10.98
N THR A 122 -12.88 -9.11 10.38
CA THR A 122 -11.57 -8.65 9.88
C THR A 122 -11.76 -7.56 8.85
N GLN A 123 -11.09 -6.43 9.05
CA GLN A 123 -11.20 -5.25 8.17
C GLN A 123 -10.00 -5.14 7.22
N SER A 124 -10.23 -4.50 6.09
CA SER A 124 -9.20 -4.04 5.17
C SER A 124 -8.40 -2.87 5.75
N ASP A 125 -7.27 -2.53 5.11
CA ASP A 125 -6.75 -1.18 5.18
C ASP A 125 -7.80 -0.20 4.62
N GLU A 126 -7.75 1.03 5.08
CA GLU A 126 -8.66 2.08 4.65
C GLU A 126 -8.22 2.63 3.28
N ALA A 127 -9.13 2.61 2.30
CA ALA A 127 -8.94 3.35 1.06
C ALA A 127 -9.39 4.79 1.25
N ILE A 128 -8.54 5.75 0.87
CA ILE A 128 -8.81 7.19 1.05
C ILE A 128 -8.58 7.91 -0.27
N ILE A 129 -9.53 8.74 -0.66
CA ILE A 129 -9.39 9.69 -1.77
C ILE A 129 -9.82 11.10 -1.34
N LEU A 130 -9.29 12.11 -2.02
CA LEU A 130 -9.67 13.50 -1.85
C LEU A 130 -10.59 13.93 -3.00
N VAL A 131 -11.63 14.68 -2.66
CA VAL A 131 -12.55 15.30 -3.64
C VAL A 131 -12.71 16.78 -3.27
N ASP A 132 -12.64 17.67 -4.26
CA ASP A 132 -12.79 19.11 -4.09
C ASP A 132 -14.19 19.54 -4.56
N VAL A 133 -14.99 20.05 -3.64
CA VAL A 133 -16.34 20.57 -3.93
C VAL A 133 -16.23 22.05 -4.28
N ILE A 134 -16.56 22.38 -5.51
CA ILE A 134 -16.50 23.74 -6.06
C ILE A 134 -17.89 24.37 -6.17
N ALA A 135 -17.92 25.70 -6.20
CA ALA A 135 -19.15 26.44 -6.45
C ALA A 135 -19.70 26.13 -7.86
N PRO A 136 -21.04 26.21 -8.06
CA PRO A 136 -21.69 26.04 -9.35
C PRO A 136 -21.34 27.15 -10.35
#